data_de3e0cb37b3346a8d4eb71929e46ac8e
#
_entry.id   de3e0cb37b3346a8d4eb71929e46ac8e
#
_cell.length_a   1.000
_cell.length_b   1.000
_cell.length_c   1.000
_cell.angle_alpha   90.00
_cell.angle_beta   90.00
_cell.angle_gamma   90.00
#
_symmetry.space_group_name_H-M   'P 1'
#
loop_
_entity.id
_entity.type
_entity.pdbx_description
1 polymer ?
#
loop_
_entity_poly.entity_id
_entity_poly.type
_entity_poly.pdbx_seq_one_letter_code
_entity_poly.pdbx_strand_id
1 'polypeptide(L)'
;LEIGSGFGTSTSIMSEFSSNIDCVETSKQMTQVFKDSMEEGLFNASLLDLSIDEFFNNKKIKIQKYQKIIINGSLDEEPIDIIKNASDNAEIVCIIDNKNFKHKIVKYLKVEGNSNRFIIDEASSSYIYKYVQSEPFVF
;
A
#
# COMPACT_ATOMS: atom_id res chain seq x y z
N LEU A 1 -0.49 7.80 0.66
CA LEU A 1 -1.13 6.72 -0.09
C LEU A 1 -1.12 5.44 0.73
N GLU A 2 -2.24 4.78 0.82
CA GLU A 2 -2.38 3.45 1.39
C GLU A 2 -2.91 2.48 0.32
N ILE A 3 -2.20 1.37 0.12
CA ILE A 3 -2.59 0.31 -0.80
C ILE A 3 -2.95 -0.92 0.02
N GLY A 4 -4.17 -1.44 -0.15
CA GLY A 4 -4.73 -2.50 0.69
C GLY A 4 -5.24 -1.96 2.02
N SER A 5 -6.13 -0.97 1.98
CA SER A 5 -6.68 -0.34 3.19
C SER A 5 -7.58 -1.26 4.02
N GLY A 6 -8.05 -2.36 3.42
CA GLY A 6 -8.92 -3.30 4.10
C GLY A 6 -10.19 -2.62 4.63
N PHE A 7 -10.49 -2.84 5.89
CA PHE A 7 -11.63 -2.21 6.58
C PHE A 7 -11.35 -0.79 7.08
N GLY A 8 -10.16 -0.23 6.83
CA GLY A 8 -9.80 1.12 7.24
C GLY A 8 -9.14 1.23 8.62
N THR A 9 -8.73 0.14 9.25
CA THR A 9 -8.12 0.19 10.59
C THR A 9 -6.82 0.99 10.61
N SER A 10 -5.91 0.74 9.66
CA SER A 10 -4.67 1.52 9.52
C SER A 10 -4.95 2.94 9.05
N THR A 11 -5.94 3.11 8.16
CA THR A 11 -6.40 4.43 7.69
C THR A 11 -6.86 5.30 8.84
N SER A 12 -7.66 4.75 9.75
CA SER A 12 -8.16 5.45 10.94
C SER A 12 -7.00 5.96 11.80
N ILE A 13 -5.98 5.14 12.05
CA ILE A 13 -4.79 5.55 12.79
C ILE A 13 -4.03 6.65 12.05
N MET A 14 -3.83 6.50 10.75
CA MET A 14 -3.11 7.48 9.93
C MET A 14 -3.86 8.82 9.81
N SER A 15 -5.18 8.81 9.86
CA SER A 15 -5.99 10.02 9.78
C SER A 15 -5.79 10.98 10.96
N GLU A 16 -5.30 10.48 12.09
CA GLU A 16 -4.89 11.31 13.23
C GLU A 16 -3.64 12.16 12.93
N PHE A 17 -2.84 11.75 11.94
CA PHE A 17 -1.57 12.40 11.59
C PHE A 17 -1.57 13.02 10.19
N SER A 18 -2.56 12.76 9.37
CA SER A 18 -2.65 13.25 7.99
C SER A 18 -4.08 13.50 7.58
N SER A 19 -4.33 14.68 7.02
CA SER A 19 -5.64 15.06 6.46
C SER A 19 -5.85 14.60 5.01
N ASN A 20 -4.81 14.09 4.35
CA ASN A 20 -4.84 13.73 2.94
C ASN A 20 -4.35 12.29 2.76
N ILE A 21 -5.28 11.34 2.84
CA ILE A 21 -4.99 9.92 2.64
C ILE A 21 -5.79 9.43 1.44
N ASP A 22 -5.10 9.01 0.39
CA ASP A 22 -5.69 8.28 -0.72
C ASP A 22 -5.52 6.77 -0.46
N CYS A 23 -6.60 6.01 -0.59
CA CYS A 23 -6.65 4.57 -0.34
C CYS A 23 -7.01 3.81 -1.61
N VAL A 24 -6.44 2.61 -1.75
CA VAL A 24 -6.76 1.64 -2.80
C VAL A 24 -7.16 0.32 -2.15
N GLU A 25 -8.30 -0.23 -2.53
CA GLU A 25 -8.78 -1.53 -2.05
C GLU A 25 -9.50 -2.30 -3.17
N THR A 26 -9.23 -3.60 -3.27
CA THR A 26 -9.79 -4.46 -4.32
C THR A 26 -11.07 -5.18 -3.86
N SER A 27 -11.13 -5.57 -2.59
CA SER A 27 -12.27 -6.32 -2.08
C SER A 27 -13.51 -5.46 -1.99
N LYS A 28 -14.56 -5.81 -2.75
CA LYS A 28 -15.85 -5.10 -2.69
C LYS A 28 -16.45 -5.07 -1.29
N GLN A 29 -16.29 -6.16 -0.54
CA GLN A 29 -16.79 -6.23 0.83
C GLN A 29 -16.05 -5.26 1.75
N MET A 30 -14.71 -5.24 1.67
CA MET A 30 -13.89 -4.31 2.45
C MET A 30 -14.14 -2.87 2.04
N THR A 31 -14.25 -2.60 0.74
CA THR A 31 -14.59 -1.28 0.19
C THR A 31 -15.91 -0.75 0.75
N GLN A 32 -16.93 -1.60 0.88
CA GLN A 32 -18.21 -1.17 1.44
C GLN A 32 -18.08 -0.80 2.92
N VAL A 33 -17.48 -1.66 3.73
CA VAL A 33 -17.24 -1.37 5.16
C VAL A 33 -16.37 -0.13 5.35
N PHE A 34 -15.36 0.05 4.50
CA PHE A 34 -14.52 1.25 4.50
C PHE A 34 -15.35 2.52 4.25
N LYS A 35 -16.24 2.50 3.25
CA LYS A 35 -17.13 3.63 2.95
C LYS A 35 -18.11 3.94 4.09
N ASP A 36 -18.71 2.90 4.65
CA ASP A 36 -19.64 3.05 5.79
C ASP A 36 -18.91 3.70 6.97
N SER A 37 -17.68 3.26 7.27
CA SER A 37 -16.86 3.85 8.34
C SER A 37 -16.49 5.32 8.08
N MET A 38 -16.24 5.70 6.82
CA MET A 38 -16.03 7.10 6.44
C MET A 38 -17.31 7.94 6.62
N GLU A 39 -18.46 7.42 6.22
CA GLU A 39 -19.77 8.09 6.37
C GLU A 39 -20.13 8.28 7.85
N GLU A 40 -19.75 7.34 8.71
CA GLU A 40 -19.88 7.46 10.17
C GLU A 40 -18.87 8.44 10.79
N GLY A 41 -17.93 8.97 10.01
CA GLY A 41 -16.94 9.94 10.47
C GLY A 41 -15.80 9.33 11.30
N LEU A 42 -15.56 8.03 11.21
CA LEU A 42 -14.50 7.36 11.96
C LEU A 42 -13.09 7.74 11.48
N PHE A 43 -12.96 8.13 10.21
CA PHE A 43 -11.72 8.67 9.64
C PHE A 43 -11.99 9.47 8.37
N ASN A 44 -11.00 10.28 7.97
CA ASN A 44 -11.06 11.08 6.76
C ASN A 44 -10.03 10.59 5.75
N ALA A 45 -10.50 10.02 4.63
CA ALA A 45 -9.67 9.52 3.55
C ALA A 45 -10.42 9.60 2.21
N SER A 46 -9.73 9.39 1.12
CA SER A 46 -10.31 9.27 -0.23
C SER A 46 -10.07 7.86 -0.76
N LEU A 47 -11.13 7.14 -1.05
CA LEU A 47 -11.01 5.84 -1.72
C LEU A 47 -10.93 6.07 -3.23
N LEU A 48 -9.82 5.63 -3.84
CA LEU A 48 -9.64 5.71 -5.28
C LEU A 48 -10.49 4.62 -5.96
N ASP A 49 -11.22 5.01 -7.01
CA ASP A 49 -12.10 4.11 -7.75
C ASP A 49 -11.28 3.26 -8.74
N LEU A 50 -10.45 2.38 -8.19
CA LEU A 50 -9.64 1.42 -8.94
C LEU A 50 -9.21 0.26 -8.03
N SER A 51 -9.03 -0.89 -8.63
CA SER A 51 -8.49 -2.06 -7.94
C SER A 51 -6.98 -1.92 -7.70
N ILE A 52 -6.44 -2.77 -6.83
CA ILE A 52 -5.00 -2.86 -6.58
C ILE A 52 -4.26 -3.26 -7.87
N ASP A 53 -4.82 -4.18 -8.65
CA ASP A 53 -4.24 -4.58 -9.94
C ASP A 53 -4.22 -3.42 -10.93
N GLU A 54 -5.32 -2.67 -11.02
CA GLU A 54 -5.37 -1.46 -11.87
C GLU A 54 -4.39 -0.41 -11.38
N PHE A 55 -4.22 -0.26 -10.06
CA PHE A 55 -3.25 0.65 -9.50
C PHE A 55 -1.83 0.31 -9.94
N PHE A 56 -1.39 -0.94 -9.79
CA PHE A 56 -0.04 -1.36 -10.18
C PHE A 56 0.18 -1.32 -11.70
N ASN A 57 -0.86 -1.55 -12.50
CA ASN A 57 -0.78 -1.55 -13.95
C ASN A 57 -1.03 -0.16 -14.58
N ASN A 58 -1.57 0.79 -13.83
CA ASN A 58 -1.99 2.10 -14.35
C ASN A 58 -0.85 3.13 -14.28
N LYS A 59 -0.12 3.29 -15.38
CA LYS A 59 0.96 4.29 -15.50
C LYS A 59 0.51 5.75 -15.39
N LYS A 60 -0.79 6.05 -15.34
CA LYS A 60 -1.31 7.41 -15.20
C LYS A 60 -1.37 7.90 -13.76
N ILE A 61 -1.22 6.99 -12.79
CA ILE A 61 -1.22 7.37 -11.37
C ILE A 61 0.07 8.11 -11.05
N LYS A 62 -0.09 9.35 -10.59
CA LYS A 62 1.04 10.19 -10.22
C LYS A 62 1.55 9.83 -8.82
N ILE A 63 2.35 8.79 -8.74
CA ILE A 63 3.00 8.35 -7.48
C ILE A 63 3.79 9.48 -6.84
N GLN A 64 4.36 10.38 -7.65
CA GLN A 64 5.18 11.52 -7.19
C GLN A 64 4.44 12.48 -6.26
N LYS A 65 3.11 12.48 -6.23
CA LYS A 65 2.34 13.34 -5.31
C LYS A 65 2.37 12.86 -3.86
N TYR A 66 2.78 11.61 -3.61
CA TYR A 66 2.75 11.02 -2.28
C TYR A 66 4.14 11.02 -1.64
N GLN A 67 4.21 11.56 -0.43
CA GLN A 67 5.43 11.55 0.40
C GLN A 67 5.52 10.31 1.29
N LYS A 68 4.38 9.73 1.64
CA LYS A 68 4.29 8.51 2.44
C LYS A 68 3.42 7.50 1.70
N ILE A 69 3.95 6.31 1.52
CA ILE A 69 3.27 5.21 0.84
C ILE A 69 3.36 3.98 1.73
N ILE A 70 2.20 3.41 2.05
CA ILE A 70 2.11 2.18 2.83
C ILE A 70 1.42 1.14 1.97
N ILE A 71 1.99 -0.06 1.90
CA ILE A 71 1.41 -1.21 1.23
C ILE A 71 1.12 -2.25 2.30
N ASN A 72 -0.15 -2.40 2.64
CA ASN A 72 -0.63 -3.39 3.59
C ASN A 72 -0.84 -4.73 2.88
N GLY A 73 -0.34 -5.80 3.48
CA GLY A 73 -0.26 -7.10 2.84
C GLY A 73 1.11 -7.34 2.19
N SER A 74 1.46 -8.61 1.98
CA SER A 74 2.77 -8.94 1.46
C SER A 74 2.83 -8.93 -0.06
N LEU A 75 3.97 -8.52 -0.57
CA LEU A 75 4.36 -8.59 -1.97
C LEU A 75 5.33 -9.76 -2.15
N ASP A 76 5.28 -10.45 -3.28
CA ASP A 76 6.24 -11.48 -3.64
C ASP A 76 7.57 -10.93 -4.17
N GLU A 77 7.55 -9.67 -4.61
CA GLU A 77 8.73 -8.94 -5.10
C GLU A 77 8.71 -7.47 -4.63
N GLU A 78 9.84 -6.81 -4.76
CA GLU A 78 9.95 -5.39 -4.45
C GLU A 78 9.09 -4.52 -5.39
N PRO A 79 8.39 -3.50 -4.89
CA PRO A 79 7.52 -2.63 -5.72
C PRO A 79 8.35 -1.61 -6.51
N ILE A 80 9.18 -2.09 -7.44
CA ILE A 80 10.19 -1.31 -8.17
C ILE A 80 9.58 -0.12 -8.91
N ASP A 81 8.39 -0.28 -9.50
CA ASP A 81 7.74 0.80 -10.23
C ASP A 81 7.26 1.92 -9.30
N ILE A 82 6.77 1.58 -8.10
CA ILE A 82 6.43 2.58 -7.08
C ILE A 82 7.69 3.30 -6.61
N ILE A 83 8.76 2.53 -6.29
CA ILE A 83 10.02 3.08 -5.81
C ILE A 83 10.64 4.03 -6.84
N LYS A 84 10.71 3.62 -8.12
CA LYS A 84 11.26 4.46 -9.20
C LYS A 84 10.47 5.75 -9.40
N ASN A 85 9.15 5.68 -9.35
CA ASN A 85 8.26 6.81 -9.64
C ASN A 85 7.93 7.67 -8.41
N ALA A 86 8.33 7.30 -7.21
CA ALA A 86 8.16 8.13 -6.03
C ALA A 86 9.01 9.41 -6.11
N SER A 87 8.55 10.48 -5.46
CA SER A 87 9.33 11.72 -5.32
C SER A 87 10.54 11.55 -4.41
N ASP A 88 11.50 12.44 -4.53
CA ASP A 88 12.58 12.54 -3.55
C ASP A 88 12.00 12.83 -2.15
N ASN A 89 12.62 12.27 -1.14
CA ASN A 89 12.19 12.23 0.26
C ASN A 89 10.91 11.43 0.52
N ALA A 90 10.38 10.70 -0.48
CA ALA A 90 9.29 9.78 -0.23
C ALA A 90 9.75 8.58 0.60
N GLU A 91 8.92 8.19 1.55
CA GLU A 91 9.06 6.96 2.31
C GLU A 91 8.02 5.94 1.87
N ILE A 92 8.46 4.73 1.58
CA ILE A 92 7.61 3.61 1.17
C ILE A 92 7.81 2.49 2.19
N VAL A 93 6.74 2.03 2.80
CA VAL A 93 6.77 0.88 3.72
C VAL A 93 5.92 -0.23 3.13
N CYS A 94 6.46 -1.42 3.05
CA CYS A 94 5.78 -2.60 2.55
C CYS A 94 6.27 -3.88 3.24
N ILE A 95 5.54 -4.95 3.03
CA ILE A 95 5.89 -6.28 3.51
C ILE A 95 6.32 -7.10 2.28
N ILE A 96 7.52 -7.64 2.32
CA ILE A 96 8.08 -8.48 1.24
C ILE A 96 8.18 -9.92 1.73
N ASP A 97 7.63 -10.85 0.95
CA ASP A 97 7.82 -12.28 1.17
C ASP A 97 9.24 -12.68 0.76
N ASN A 98 9.95 -13.32 1.68
CA ASN A 98 11.32 -13.77 1.45
C ASN A 98 11.41 -15.27 1.10
N LYS A 99 10.36 -15.86 0.50
CA LYS A 99 10.30 -17.27 0.05
C LYS A 99 10.63 -18.34 1.11
N ASN A 100 11.03 -17.93 2.31
CA ASN A 100 11.41 -18.77 3.45
C ASN A 100 10.41 -18.64 4.62
N PHE A 101 9.15 -18.29 4.34
CA PHE A 101 8.07 -18.11 5.32
C PHE A 101 8.29 -16.98 6.35
N LYS A 102 9.26 -16.11 6.12
CA LYS A 102 9.51 -14.92 6.93
C LYS A 102 9.33 -13.68 6.09
N HIS A 103 8.19 -13.03 6.26
CA HIS A 103 7.93 -11.75 5.63
C HIS A 103 8.75 -10.66 6.33
N LYS A 104 9.35 -9.77 5.57
CA LYS A 104 10.11 -8.64 6.10
C LYS A 104 9.34 -7.35 5.89
N ILE A 105 9.24 -6.55 6.95
CA ILE A 105 8.81 -5.17 6.82
C ILE A 105 9.99 -4.36 6.32
N VAL A 106 9.84 -3.77 5.15
CA VAL A 106 10.89 -3.03 4.46
C VAL A 106 10.45 -1.59 4.26
N LYS A 107 11.36 -0.68 4.58
CA LYS A 107 11.22 0.75 4.30
C LYS A 107 12.18 1.14 3.18
N TYR A 108 11.68 1.86 2.21
CA TYR A 108 12.49 2.56 1.22
C TYR A 108 12.42 4.06 1.48
N LEU A 109 13.57 4.71 1.45
CA LEU A 109 13.69 6.17 1.48
C LEU A 109 14.33 6.61 0.18
N LYS A 110 13.64 7.44 -0.59
CA LYS A 110 14.18 7.99 -1.83
C LYS A 110 14.94 9.27 -1.54
N VAL A 111 16.21 9.34 -1.97
CA VAL A 111 17.07 10.50 -1.78
C VAL A 111 17.87 10.72 -3.06
N GLU A 112 17.77 11.92 -3.65
CA GLU A 112 18.51 12.32 -4.85
C GLU A 112 18.42 11.28 -5.99
N GLY A 113 17.22 10.79 -6.25
CA GLY A 113 16.95 9.81 -7.30
C GLY A 113 17.32 8.35 -6.92
N ASN A 114 18.07 8.13 -5.84
CA ASN A 114 18.42 6.81 -5.33
C ASN A 114 17.42 6.33 -4.27
N SER A 115 17.32 5.03 -4.07
CA SER A 115 16.49 4.45 -3.00
C SER A 115 17.35 3.70 -2.00
N ASN A 116 17.28 4.09 -0.74
CA ASN A 116 17.90 3.38 0.37
C ASN A 116 16.88 2.42 0.95
N ARG A 117 17.26 1.16 1.11
CA ARG A 117 16.42 0.08 1.62
C ARG A 117 16.80 -0.28 3.04
N PHE A 118 15.82 -0.33 3.93
CA PHE A 118 15.99 -0.71 5.33
C PHE A 118 15.04 -1.85 5.67
N ILE A 119 15.53 -2.89 6.33
CA ILE A 119 14.68 -3.90 6.96
C ILE A 119 14.37 -3.38 8.34
N ILE A 120 13.07 -3.22 8.65
CA ILE A 120 12.61 -2.70 9.93
C ILE A 120 12.35 -3.86 10.89
N ASP A 121 11.61 -4.90 10.43
CA ASP A 121 11.18 -6.01 11.26
C ASP A 121 10.76 -7.21 10.40
N GLU A 122 10.33 -8.28 11.07
CA GLU A 122 9.69 -9.44 10.44
C GLU A 122 8.19 -9.44 10.78
N ALA A 123 7.35 -9.86 9.83
CA ALA A 123 5.91 -9.90 10.00
C ALA A 123 5.31 -11.15 9.35
N SER A 124 4.05 -11.44 9.72
CA SER A 124 3.20 -12.36 8.97
C SER A 124 2.08 -11.55 8.34
N SER A 125 1.83 -11.78 7.07
CA SER A 125 0.77 -11.09 6.32
C SER A 125 0.28 -11.94 5.16
N SER A 126 -0.95 -11.71 4.73
CA SER A 126 -1.47 -12.26 3.48
C SER A 126 -0.91 -11.49 2.30
N TYR A 127 -0.77 -12.16 1.15
CA TYR A 127 -0.40 -11.47 -0.09
C TYR A 127 -1.46 -10.45 -0.48
N ILE A 128 -1.02 -9.28 -0.90
CA ILE A 128 -1.88 -8.24 -1.47
C ILE A 128 -1.78 -8.22 -3.00
N TYR A 129 -0.60 -8.51 -3.52
CA TYR A 129 -0.33 -8.50 -4.94
C TYR A 129 0.84 -9.43 -5.26
N LYS A 130 0.68 -10.21 -6.33
CA LYS A 130 1.76 -11.00 -6.91
C LYS A 130 2.16 -10.38 -8.24
N TYR A 131 3.41 -10.00 -8.36
CA TYR A 131 3.96 -9.47 -9.61
C TYR A 131 4.04 -10.53 -10.72
N VAL A 132 4.19 -11.79 -10.34
CA VAL A 132 4.11 -12.91 -11.26
C VAL A 132 2.68 -13.42 -11.28
N GLN A 133 1.99 -13.19 -12.38
CA GLN A 133 0.62 -13.66 -12.58
C GLN A 133 0.53 -15.18 -12.41
N SER A 134 -0.04 -15.63 -11.32
CA SER A 134 -0.72 -16.92 -11.28
C SER A 134 -1.60 -17.01 -10.03
N GLU A 135 -2.87 -17.05 -10.29
CA GLU A 135 -4.00 -17.38 -9.44
C GLU A 135 -4.68 -16.24 -8.66
N PRO A 136 -6.03 -16.20 -8.71
CA PRO A 136 -6.79 -15.25 -7.93
C PRO A 136 -6.71 -15.58 -6.43
N PHE A 137 -6.72 -14.56 -5.61
CA PHE A 137 -6.83 -14.67 -4.16
C PHE A 137 -8.03 -15.54 -3.79
N VAL A 138 -7.77 -16.64 -3.11
CA VAL A 138 -8.79 -17.44 -2.39
C VAL A 138 -8.53 -17.20 -0.90
N PHE A 139 -9.51 -16.55 -0.26
CA PHE A 139 -9.57 -16.48 1.20
C PHE A 139 -10.03 -17.82 1.76
#